data_9573d02afebaabcd474b88827c505557
#
_entry.id   9573d02afebaabcd474b88827c505557
#
_cell.length_a   1.000
_cell.length_b   1.000
_cell.length_c   1.000
_cell.angle_alpha   90.00
_cell.angle_beta   90.00
_cell.angle_gamma   90.00
#
_symmetry.space_group_name_H-M   'P 1'
#
loop_
_entity.id
_entity.type
_entity.pdbx_description
1 polymer ?
#
loop_
_entity_poly.entity_id
_entity_poly.type
_entity_poly.pdbx_seq_one_letter_code
_entity_poly.pdbx_strand_id
1 'polypeptide(L)'
;MNRLFYLLFISAILFSCDLNKDDKKIEFIPNLTDLNNNEFKLENYEGNVLIVNLWATWCKPCVAEFESLEKFKNKFIGKKIKIVAISNENKDKIKAFIEKRDFDLEFIKLNGDLSYFNAYSLPTTIILDKQGNESFRIASGIDFTSNNFVDKILVLEEL
;
A
#
# COMPACT_ATOMS: atom_id res chain seq x y z
N MET A 1 -58.32 10.27 46.79
CA MET A 1 -58.59 9.74 45.46
C MET A 1 -57.45 10.15 44.60
N ASN A 2 -56.56 9.18 44.38
CA ASN A 2 -55.20 9.39 43.84
C ASN A 2 -55.19 9.44 42.33
N ARG A 3 -54.63 10.50 41.78
CA ARG A 3 -54.24 10.54 40.40
C ARG A 3 -52.74 10.27 40.33
N LEU A 4 -52.45 9.07 39.91
CA LEU A 4 -51.11 8.55 39.70
C LEU A 4 -50.47 9.27 38.50
N PHE A 5 -49.37 9.97 38.79
CA PHE A 5 -48.54 10.58 37.74
C PHE A 5 -47.76 9.50 37.01
N TYR A 6 -48.13 9.23 35.76
CA TYR A 6 -47.30 8.49 34.84
C TYR A 6 -46.24 9.44 34.24
N LEU A 7 -45.07 9.41 34.82
CA LEU A 7 -43.88 9.97 34.20
C LEU A 7 -43.40 8.99 33.13
N LEU A 8 -43.73 9.28 31.91
CA LEU A 8 -43.15 8.63 30.73
C LEU A 8 -41.68 9.11 30.60
N PHE A 9 -40.76 8.28 31.05
CA PHE A 9 -39.34 8.40 30.70
C PHE A 9 -39.16 8.02 29.22
N ILE A 10 -39.20 9.02 28.36
CA ILE A 10 -38.75 8.85 26.98
C ILE A 10 -37.24 8.84 27.03
N SER A 11 -36.65 7.63 27.15
CA SER A 11 -35.24 7.41 26.90
C SER A 11 -34.98 7.62 25.44
N ALA A 12 -34.50 8.81 25.04
CA ALA A 12 -33.95 9.08 23.75
C ALA A 12 -32.65 8.29 23.63
N ILE A 13 -32.72 7.08 23.09
CA ILE A 13 -31.56 6.35 22.63
C ILE A 13 -31.03 7.12 21.42
N LEU A 14 -30.04 7.97 21.67
CA LEU A 14 -29.21 8.53 20.60
C LEU A 14 -28.44 7.36 20.02
N PHE A 15 -28.97 6.78 18.94
CA PHE A 15 -28.21 5.95 18.04
C PHE A 15 -27.15 6.86 17.41
N SER A 16 -26.01 6.96 18.09
CA SER A 16 -24.78 7.44 17.49
C SER A 16 -24.45 6.44 16.40
N CYS A 17 -24.81 6.78 15.16
CA CYS A 17 -24.30 6.07 14.00
C CYS A 17 -22.85 6.47 13.89
N ASP A 18 -21.99 5.70 14.56
CA ASP A 18 -20.56 5.73 14.34
C ASP A 18 -20.36 5.25 12.90
N LEU A 19 -20.20 6.20 11.98
CA LEU A 19 -19.70 5.94 10.65
C LEU A 19 -18.22 5.55 10.82
N ASN A 20 -18.03 4.35 11.35
CA ASN A 20 -16.76 3.67 11.28
C ASN A 20 -16.45 3.51 9.80
N LYS A 21 -15.73 4.50 9.27
CA LYS A 21 -14.95 4.31 8.09
C LYS A 21 -14.04 3.14 8.44
N ASP A 22 -14.35 1.95 7.91
CA ASP A 22 -13.47 0.80 8.00
C ASP A 22 -12.17 1.21 7.29
N ASP A 23 -11.30 1.90 8.00
CA ASP A 23 -9.92 2.10 7.64
C ASP A 23 -9.30 0.70 7.65
N LYS A 24 -9.35 0.06 6.50
CA LYS A 24 -8.82 -1.28 6.28
C LYS A 24 -7.31 -1.20 6.41
N LYS A 25 -6.84 -1.19 7.67
CA LYS A 25 -5.42 -1.37 7.96
C LYS A 25 -5.02 -2.68 7.29
N ILE A 26 -4.09 -2.62 6.34
CA ILE A 26 -3.52 -3.84 5.77
C ILE A 26 -2.87 -4.56 6.95
N GLU A 27 -3.43 -5.70 7.32
CA GLU A 27 -2.87 -6.55 8.36
C GLU A 27 -1.50 -7.01 7.85
N PHE A 28 -0.44 -6.49 8.46
CA PHE A 28 0.93 -6.69 8.00
C PHE A 28 1.26 -8.18 8.02
N ILE A 29 1.70 -8.68 6.89
CA ILE A 29 1.95 -10.09 6.71
C ILE A 29 3.37 -10.36 7.21
N PRO A 30 3.52 -11.22 8.24
CA PRO A 30 4.83 -11.43 8.87
C PRO A 30 5.82 -12.21 8.01
N ASN A 31 5.64 -12.22 6.69
CA ASN A 31 6.38 -13.13 5.81
C ASN A 31 7.04 -12.43 4.62
N LEU A 32 7.45 -11.17 4.83
CA LEU A 32 8.27 -10.43 3.88
C LEU A 32 9.74 -10.53 4.26
N THR A 33 10.60 -10.69 3.27
CA THR A 33 12.05 -10.64 3.44
C THR A 33 12.69 -9.78 2.37
N ASP A 34 13.83 -9.17 2.70
CA ASP A 34 14.70 -8.63 1.66
C ASP A 34 15.34 -9.76 0.83
N LEU A 35 16.08 -9.41 -0.20
CA LEU A 35 16.74 -10.40 -1.05
C LEU A 35 17.96 -11.09 -0.38
N ASN A 36 18.31 -10.70 0.85
CA ASN A 36 19.34 -11.32 1.66
C ASN A 36 18.77 -12.20 2.78
N ASN A 37 17.42 -12.40 2.80
CA ASN A 37 16.64 -13.13 3.79
C ASN A 37 16.54 -12.44 5.17
N ASN A 38 16.82 -11.16 5.28
CA ASN A 38 16.49 -10.42 6.47
C ASN A 38 14.98 -10.17 6.52
N GLU A 39 14.40 -10.25 7.71
CA GLU A 39 12.99 -9.89 7.92
C GLU A 39 12.73 -8.45 7.43
N PHE A 40 11.65 -8.27 6.70
CA PHE A 40 11.21 -6.97 6.21
C PHE A 40 9.82 -6.65 6.72
N LYS A 41 9.62 -5.43 7.21
CA LYS A 41 8.35 -4.96 7.77
C LYS A 41 7.93 -3.67 7.11
N LEU A 42 6.70 -3.61 6.60
CA LEU A 42 6.15 -2.38 6.01
C LEU A 42 5.96 -1.29 7.07
N GLU A 43 5.75 -1.68 8.33
CA GLU A 43 5.64 -0.78 9.50
C GLU A 43 6.88 0.10 9.69
N ASN A 44 8.03 -0.34 9.23
CA ASN A 44 9.26 0.45 9.29
C ASN A 44 9.18 1.73 8.44
N TYR A 45 8.16 1.84 7.59
CA TYR A 45 7.90 3.00 6.74
C TYR A 45 6.79 3.91 7.27
N GLU A 46 6.21 3.63 8.45
CA GLU A 46 5.27 4.56 9.10
C GLU A 46 5.87 5.97 9.18
N GLY A 47 5.02 6.98 9.02
CA GLY A 47 5.45 8.36 8.86
C GLY A 47 5.83 8.76 7.43
N ASN A 48 5.79 7.79 6.47
CA ASN A 48 5.96 8.04 5.04
C ASN A 48 4.74 7.55 4.26
N VAL A 49 4.43 8.19 3.15
CA VAL A 49 3.56 7.59 2.13
C VAL A 49 4.32 6.42 1.50
N LEU A 50 3.75 5.22 1.53
CA LEU A 50 4.40 4.04 0.99
C LEU A 50 3.68 3.56 -0.28
N ILE A 51 4.45 3.47 -1.37
CA ILE A 51 4.01 2.90 -2.64
C ILE A 51 4.47 1.44 -2.66
N VAL A 52 3.52 0.51 -2.56
CA VAL A 52 3.75 -0.93 -2.66
C VAL A 52 3.37 -1.37 -4.07
N ASN A 53 4.37 -1.72 -4.88
CA ASN A 53 4.16 -2.20 -6.24
C ASN A 53 4.31 -3.73 -6.27
N LEU A 54 3.23 -4.43 -6.58
CA LEU A 54 3.21 -5.89 -6.71
C LEU A 54 3.51 -6.28 -8.15
N TRP A 55 4.53 -7.12 -8.34
CA TRP A 55 5.07 -7.43 -9.66
C TRP A 55 5.58 -8.86 -9.80
N ALA A 56 5.91 -9.25 -11.03
CA ALA A 56 6.64 -10.48 -11.32
C ALA A 56 7.52 -10.33 -12.58
N THR A 57 8.57 -11.14 -12.67
CA THR A 57 9.53 -11.08 -13.77
C THR A 57 8.90 -11.36 -15.14
N TRP A 58 7.83 -12.15 -15.19
CA TRP A 58 7.07 -12.49 -16.39
C TRP A 58 5.98 -11.46 -16.73
N CYS A 59 5.68 -10.55 -15.84
CA CYS A 59 4.64 -9.54 -16.02
C CYS A 59 5.21 -8.37 -16.84
N LYS A 60 5.03 -8.40 -18.15
CA LYS A 60 5.54 -7.35 -19.05
C LYS A 60 5.08 -5.93 -18.67
N PRO A 61 3.79 -5.66 -18.37
CA PRO A 61 3.37 -4.32 -17.97
C PRO A 61 4.00 -3.88 -16.63
N CYS A 62 4.25 -4.81 -15.68
CA CYS A 62 4.95 -4.48 -14.44
C CYS A 62 6.37 -3.97 -14.72
N VAL A 63 7.09 -4.67 -15.60
CA VAL A 63 8.47 -4.30 -15.95
C VAL A 63 8.50 -2.98 -16.71
N ALA A 64 7.51 -2.73 -17.57
CA ALA A 64 7.44 -1.51 -18.35
C ALA A 64 7.20 -0.25 -17.50
N GLU A 65 6.49 -0.37 -16.38
CA GLU A 65 6.22 0.78 -15.49
C GLU A 65 7.39 1.13 -14.57
N PHE A 66 8.39 0.26 -14.37
CA PHE A 66 9.52 0.51 -13.48
C PHE A 66 10.31 1.75 -13.86
N GLU A 67 10.48 2.04 -15.15
CA GLU A 67 11.16 3.27 -15.60
C GLU A 67 10.44 4.53 -15.09
N SER A 68 9.11 4.57 -15.15
CA SER A 68 8.33 5.70 -14.66
C SER A 68 8.35 5.76 -13.12
N LEU A 69 8.39 4.61 -12.45
CA LEU A 69 8.47 4.50 -11.00
C LEU A 69 9.81 5.03 -10.48
N GLU A 70 10.93 4.73 -11.16
CA GLU A 70 12.25 5.27 -10.83
C GLU A 70 12.34 6.78 -11.08
N LYS A 71 11.78 7.25 -12.20
CA LYS A 71 11.68 8.69 -12.47
C LYS A 71 10.91 9.40 -11.37
N PHE A 72 9.81 8.82 -10.92
CA PHE A 72 9.03 9.33 -9.79
C PHE A 72 9.87 9.35 -8.52
N LYS A 73 10.50 8.23 -8.13
CA LYS A 73 11.40 8.12 -6.97
C LYS A 73 12.45 9.25 -6.97
N ASN A 74 13.13 9.42 -8.10
CA ASN A 74 14.22 10.40 -8.24
C ASN A 74 13.71 11.85 -8.16
N LYS A 75 12.53 12.14 -8.70
CA LYS A 75 11.91 13.46 -8.65
C LYS A 75 11.55 13.88 -7.22
N PHE A 76 11.23 12.91 -6.34
CA PHE A 76 10.77 13.17 -4.98
C PHE A 76 11.76 12.74 -3.89
N ILE A 77 13.07 12.69 -4.21
CA ILE A 77 14.12 12.48 -3.22
C ILE A 77 14.00 13.53 -2.11
N GLY A 78 14.06 13.09 -0.85
CA GLY A 78 13.94 13.95 0.34
C GLY A 78 12.50 14.17 0.84
N LYS A 79 11.49 13.78 0.06
CA LYS A 79 10.11 13.73 0.54
C LYS A 79 9.86 12.49 1.40
N LYS A 80 8.80 12.53 2.22
CA LYS A 80 8.35 11.39 3.03
C LYS A 80 7.56 10.39 2.16
N ILE A 81 8.20 9.93 1.09
CA ILE A 81 7.64 8.95 0.15
C ILE A 81 8.63 7.80 0.03
N LYS A 82 8.14 6.58 0.15
CA LYS A 82 8.92 5.35 0.01
C LYS A 82 8.28 4.43 -1.03
N ILE A 83 9.10 3.60 -1.64
CA ILE A 83 8.66 2.68 -2.71
C ILE A 83 9.27 1.32 -2.45
N VAL A 84 8.45 0.28 -2.49
CA VAL A 84 8.88 -1.12 -2.42
C VAL A 84 8.24 -1.92 -3.57
N ALA A 85 9.05 -2.73 -4.25
CA ALA A 85 8.61 -3.62 -5.31
C ALA A 85 8.56 -5.06 -4.77
N ILE A 86 7.35 -5.59 -4.53
CA ILE A 86 7.14 -6.89 -3.88
C ILE A 86 6.79 -7.95 -4.91
N SER A 87 7.50 -9.08 -4.88
CA SER A 87 7.20 -10.26 -5.70
C SER A 87 7.14 -11.52 -4.84
N ASN A 88 6.24 -12.44 -5.19
CA ASN A 88 6.18 -13.76 -4.57
C ASN A 88 7.00 -14.83 -5.32
N GLU A 89 7.73 -14.45 -6.37
CA GLU A 89 8.59 -15.36 -7.10
C GLU A 89 9.80 -15.80 -6.23
N ASN A 90 10.47 -16.86 -6.68
CA ASN A 90 11.71 -17.31 -6.05
C ASN A 90 12.75 -16.17 -6.04
N LYS A 91 13.43 -16.01 -4.91
CA LYS A 91 14.41 -14.95 -4.69
C LYS A 91 15.53 -14.93 -5.73
N ASP A 92 16.05 -16.12 -6.08
CA ASP A 92 17.16 -16.21 -7.05
C ASP A 92 16.68 -15.75 -8.44
N LYS A 93 15.41 -16.01 -8.78
CA LYS A 93 14.79 -15.52 -10.01
C LYS A 93 14.67 -14.00 -10.00
N ILE A 94 14.25 -13.42 -8.87
CA ILE A 94 14.18 -11.96 -8.70
C ILE A 94 15.60 -11.37 -8.85
N LYS A 95 16.59 -11.91 -8.13
CA LYS A 95 17.98 -11.45 -8.22
C LYS A 95 18.53 -11.51 -9.64
N ALA A 96 18.40 -12.66 -10.31
CA ALA A 96 18.86 -12.83 -11.69
C ALA A 96 18.15 -11.90 -12.69
N PHE A 97 16.94 -11.45 -12.36
CA PHE A 97 16.20 -10.49 -13.17
C PHE A 97 16.75 -9.07 -12.99
N ILE A 98 16.97 -8.62 -11.74
CA ILE A 98 17.45 -7.26 -11.44
C ILE A 98 18.92 -7.08 -11.80
N GLU A 99 19.77 -8.11 -11.65
CA GLU A 99 21.19 -8.07 -12.05
C GLU A 99 21.40 -7.78 -13.54
N LYS A 100 20.42 -8.10 -14.38
CA LYS A 100 20.44 -7.82 -15.82
C LYS A 100 19.90 -6.45 -16.19
N ARG A 101 19.44 -5.69 -15.21
CA ARG A 101 18.76 -4.41 -15.37
C ARG A 101 19.19 -3.50 -14.24
N ASP A 102 19.51 -2.28 -14.56
CA ASP A 102 20.00 -1.29 -13.58
C ASP A 102 18.82 -0.56 -12.91
N PHE A 103 17.95 -1.33 -12.22
CA PHE A 103 16.83 -0.76 -11.48
C PHE A 103 17.24 -0.36 -10.06
N ASP A 104 17.09 0.90 -9.72
CA ASP A 104 17.30 1.43 -8.37
C ASP A 104 15.98 1.45 -7.58
N LEU A 105 15.40 0.27 -7.34
CA LEU A 105 14.20 0.06 -6.53
C LEU A 105 14.50 -0.88 -5.37
N GLU A 106 13.73 -0.78 -4.30
CA GLU A 106 13.80 -1.71 -3.18
C GLU A 106 12.95 -2.95 -3.47
N PHE A 107 13.60 -4.07 -3.76
CA PHE A 107 12.95 -5.33 -4.10
C PHE A 107 12.78 -6.24 -2.89
N ILE A 108 11.55 -6.65 -2.65
CA ILE A 108 11.14 -7.46 -1.48
C ILE A 108 10.52 -8.77 -1.94
N LYS A 109 10.87 -9.84 -1.25
CA LYS A 109 10.30 -11.17 -1.43
C LYS A 109 9.09 -11.35 -0.51
N LEU A 110 7.94 -11.69 -1.07
CA LEU A 110 6.79 -12.21 -0.33
C LEU A 110 6.89 -13.74 -0.23
N ASN A 111 6.99 -14.28 0.98
CA ASN A 111 6.95 -15.72 1.26
C ASN A 111 5.51 -16.20 1.41
N GLY A 112 4.70 -16.02 0.38
CA GLY A 112 3.28 -16.34 0.38
C GLY A 112 2.61 -16.00 -0.95
N ASP A 113 1.30 -15.93 -0.95
CA ASP A 113 0.48 -15.61 -2.10
C ASP A 113 0.11 -14.11 -2.13
N LEU A 114 0.00 -13.54 -3.34
CA LEU A 114 -0.36 -12.12 -3.52
C LEU A 114 -1.78 -11.79 -3.01
N SER A 115 -2.63 -12.80 -2.81
CA SER A 115 -3.96 -12.63 -2.21
C SER A 115 -3.91 -12.07 -0.78
N TYR A 116 -2.79 -12.20 -0.08
CA TYR A 116 -2.55 -11.51 1.19
C TYR A 116 -2.68 -10.00 1.08
N PHE A 117 -2.33 -9.44 -0.07
CA PHE A 117 -2.55 -8.03 -0.40
C PHE A 117 -3.91 -7.78 -1.05
N ASN A 118 -4.83 -8.75 -1.06
CA ASN A 118 -6.06 -8.72 -1.86
C ASN A 118 -5.79 -8.36 -3.33
N ALA A 119 -4.65 -8.82 -3.88
CA ALA A 119 -4.24 -8.62 -5.25
C ALA A 119 -4.42 -9.89 -6.06
N TYR A 120 -5.23 -9.82 -7.10
CA TYR A 120 -5.61 -10.95 -7.96
C TYR A 120 -5.14 -10.76 -9.41
N SER A 121 -4.45 -9.66 -9.69
CA SER A 121 -3.85 -9.34 -10.98
C SER A 121 -2.54 -8.57 -10.80
N LEU A 122 -1.67 -8.61 -11.81
CA LEU A 122 -0.43 -7.85 -11.85
C LEU A 122 -0.40 -6.96 -13.10
N PRO A 123 0.18 -5.74 -12.99
CA PRO A 123 0.62 -5.13 -11.75
C PRO A 123 -0.54 -4.69 -10.86
N THR A 124 -0.31 -4.64 -9.56
CA THR A 124 -1.17 -3.96 -8.60
C THR A 124 -0.30 -3.03 -7.76
N THR A 125 -0.66 -1.76 -7.74
CA THR A 125 0.01 -0.76 -6.90
C THR A 125 -0.93 -0.35 -5.77
N ILE A 126 -0.44 -0.43 -4.53
CA ILE A 126 -1.18 -0.07 -3.31
C ILE A 126 -0.48 1.13 -2.69
N ILE A 127 -1.25 2.14 -2.33
CA ILE A 127 -0.74 3.35 -1.70
C ILE A 127 -1.18 3.35 -0.24
N LEU A 128 -0.21 3.35 0.66
CA LEU A 128 -0.44 3.50 2.09
C LEU A 128 -0.13 4.94 2.50
N ASP A 129 -0.97 5.49 3.36
CA ASP A 129 -0.74 6.79 4.00
C ASP A 129 0.35 6.71 5.08
N LYS A 130 0.66 7.82 5.72
CA LYS A 130 1.69 7.88 6.78
C LYS A 130 1.36 7.06 8.02
N GLN A 131 0.11 6.66 8.21
CA GLN A 131 -0.38 5.81 9.29
C GLN A 131 -0.37 4.32 8.91
N GLY A 132 0.01 3.99 7.66
CA GLY A 132 0.02 2.63 7.14
C GLY A 132 -1.35 2.13 6.67
N ASN A 133 -2.37 3.00 6.57
CA ASN A 133 -3.67 2.63 6.03
C ASN A 133 -3.65 2.68 4.51
N GLU A 134 -4.39 1.76 3.85
CA GLU A 134 -4.56 1.82 2.41
C GLU A 134 -5.41 3.03 2.03
N SER A 135 -4.79 4.00 1.34
CA SER A 135 -5.49 5.17 0.81
C SER A 135 -6.22 4.86 -0.50
N PHE A 136 -5.52 4.22 -1.44
CA PHE A 136 -6.09 3.73 -2.69
C PHE A 136 -5.20 2.66 -3.34
N ARG A 137 -5.75 1.98 -4.36
CA ARG A 137 -5.00 1.03 -5.19
C ARG A 137 -5.30 1.17 -6.66
N ILE A 138 -4.40 0.67 -7.48
CA ILE A 138 -4.53 0.61 -8.94
C ILE A 138 -4.13 -0.80 -9.39
N ALA A 139 -5.07 -1.52 -10.03
CA ALA A 139 -4.87 -2.90 -10.49
C ALA A 139 -4.62 -2.95 -12.01
N SER A 140 -3.74 -2.09 -12.49
CA SER A 140 -3.31 -2.00 -13.89
C SER A 140 -1.96 -1.31 -13.97
N GLY A 141 -1.25 -1.46 -15.11
CA GLY A 141 -0.03 -0.67 -15.36
C GLY A 141 -0.35 0.83 -15.45
N ILE A 142 0.53 1.64 -14.88
CA ILE A 142 0.38 3.10 -14.84
C ILE A 142 1.69 3.81 -15.20
N ASP A 143 1.55 5.08 -15.58
CA ASP A 143 2.67 6.00 -15.61
C ASP A 143 2.72 6.77 -14.28
N PHE A 144 3.72 6.45 -13.45
CA PHE A 144 3.93 7.08 -12.15
C PHE A 144 4.31 8.56 -12.26
N THR A 145 4.70 9.04 -13.44
CA THR A 145 5.01 10.46 -13.67
C THR A 145 3.78 11.28 -14.08
N SER A 146 2.63 10.64 -14.29
CA SER A 146 1.40 11.32 -14.66
C SER A 146 0.95 12.31 -13.57
N ASN A 147 0.48 13.49 -13.97
CA ASN A 147 0.06 14.52 -13.02
C ASN A 147 -0.99 14.00 -12.04
N ASN A 148 -1.97 13.22 -12.52
CA ASN A 148 -3.03 12.67 -11.67
C ASN A 148 -2.46 11.77 -10.54
N PHE A 149 -1.45 10.95 -10.82
CA PHE A 149 -0.82 10.12 -9.80
C PHE A 149 0.02 10.98 -8.85
N VAL A 150 0.88 11.83 -9.41
CA VAL A 150 1.76 12.73 -8.64
C VAL A 150 0.97 13.58 -7.66
N ASP A 151 -0.10 14.24 -8.12
CA ASP A 151 -0.91 15.15 -7.28
C ASP A 151 -1.55 14.39 -6.11
N LYS A 152 -2.06 13.17 -6.35
CA LYS A 152 -2.63 12.33 -5.28
C LYS A 152 -1.59 11.95 -4.22
N ILE A 153 -0.36 11.60 -4.63
CA ILE A 153 0.70 11.23 -3.68
C ILE A 153 1.17 12.45 -2.88
N LEU A 154 1.28 13.62 -3.51
CA LEU A 154 1.70 14.84 -2.81
C LEU A 154 0.66 15.28 -1.77
N VAL A 155 -0.64 15.16 -2.07
CA VAL A 155 -1.70 15.43 -1.08
C VAL A 155 -1.54 14.53 0.15
N LEU A 156 -1.26 13.24 -0.03
CA LEU A 156 -1.04 12.31 1.08
C LEU A 156 0.27 12.61 1.85
N GLU A 157 1.28 13.12 1.14
CA GLU A 157 2.57 13.47 1.77
C GLU A 157 2.47 14.74 2.64
N GLU A 158 1.53 15.63 2.33
CA GLU A 158 1.29 16.86 3.09
C GLU A 158 0.41 16.63 4.34
N LEU A 159 -0.43 15.58 4.37
CA LEU A 159 -1.26 15.20 5.51
C LEU A 159 -0.42 14.58 6.65
#